data_e642e86bf9bb490304cae9a2efa5e564
#
_entry.id   e642e86bf9bb490304cae9a2efa5e564
#
_cell.length_a   1.000
_cell.length_b   1.000
_cell.length_c   1.000
_cell.angle_alpha   90.00
_cell.angle_beta   90.00
_cell.angle_gamma   90.00
#
_symmetry.space_group_name_H-M   'P 1'
#
loop_
_entity.id
_entity.type
_entity.pdbx_description
1 polymer ?
#
loop_
_entity_poly.entity_id
_entity_poly.type
_entity_poly.pdbx_seq_one_letter_code
_entity_poly.pdbx_strand_id
1 'polypeptide(L)'
;MTSLAAVELYGRTLEASRDATTVRSSDGRAWPLPLQRYLGPLTAADEDVLSRATAPVLDVGCGPGRHVLALARRGSLALGVDVSPVAVRIARERGAIVHQASVFDHIPGAGGWGSALLLDGNIGIGGRPTALLARLARLLRRGGVVLVELESGDAPSGPARIRLEAGGAVSDWFRWAHVGADAIGRHAQAAGLVVHETWEVEGRCFAGLVC
;
A
#
# COMPACT_ATOMS: atom_id res chain seq x y z
N MET A 1 6.81 -12.29 -25.83
CA MET A 1 6.92 -11.49 -24.58
C MET A 1 7.40 -12.44 -23.48
N THR A 2 8.43 -12.06 -22.73
CA THR A 2 8.95 -12.87 -21.62
C THR A 2 8.07 -12.65 -20.39
N SER A 3 7.53 -13.75 -19.80
CA SER A 3 6.80 -13.68 -18.52
C SER A 3 7.78 -13.68 -17.35
N LEU A 4 7.52 -12.83 -16.37
CA LEU A 4 8.32 -12.67 -15.15
C LEU A 4 7.41 -12.72 -13.92
N ALA A 5 7.99 -12.98 -12.73
CA ALA A 5 7.25 -12.76 -11.50
C ALA A 5 6.91 -11.26 -11.35
N ALA A 6 5.71 -10.95 -10.86
CA ALA A 6 5.27 -9.55 -10.73
C ALA A 6 6.23 -8.69 -9.87
N VAL A 7 6.74 -9.27 -8.79
CA VAL A 7 7.72 -8.63 -7.90
C VAL A 7 9.04 -8.35 -8.63
N GLU A 8 9.46 -9.26 -9.53
CA GLU A 8 10.67 -9.08 -10.32
C GLU A 8 10.52 -7.95 -11.34
N LEU A 9 9.40 -7.95 -12.10
CA LEU A 9 9.15 -6.88 -13.07
C LEU A 9 9.00 -5.52 -12.37
N TYR A 10 8.29 -5.46 -11.24
CA TYR A 10 8.22 -4.25 -10.41
C TYR A 10 9.60 -3.75 -9.99
N GLY A 11 10.46 -4.64 -9.52
CA GLY A 11 11.83 -4.29 -9.16
C GLY A 11 12.61 -3.67 -10.31
N ARG A 12 12.56 -4.29 -11.51
CA ARG A 12 13.22 -3.77 -12.72
C ARG A 12 12.72 -2.38 -13.10
N THR A 13 11.42 -2.11 -12.97
CA THR A 13 10.84 -0.79 -13.28
C THR A 13 11.27 0.28 -12.28
N LEU A 14 11.43 -0.08 -11.01
CA LEU A 14 11.99 0.85 -10.01
C LEU A 14 13.44 1.24 -10.32
N GLU A 15 14.28 0.28 -10.75
CA GLU A 15 15.68 0.54 -11.12
C GLU A 15 15.80 1.38 -12.39
N ALA A 16 14.98 1.09 -13.40
CA ALA A 16 15.01 1.81 -14.67
C ALA A 16 14.53 3.27 -14.53
N SER A 17 13.69 3.59 -13.53
CA SER A 17 13.18 4.93 -13.19
C SER A 17 12.50 5.72 -14.32
N ARG A 18 12.40 5.18 -15.54
CA ARG A 18 11.99 5.90 -16.77
C ARG A 18 10.99 5.18 -17.64
N ASP A 19 10.85 3.87 -17.52
CA ASP A 19 9.96 3.12 -18.40
C ASP A 19 8.51 3.26 -17.96
N ALA A 20 7.64 3.58 -18.91
CA ALA A 20 6.21 3.55 -18.69
C ALA A 20 5.79 2.13 -18.33
N THR A 21 5.42 1.93 -17.07
CA THR A 21 4.86 0.67 -16.59
C THR A 21 3.36 0.78 -16.57
N THR A 22 2.70 -0.14 -17.23
CA THR A 22 1.24 -0.25 -17.26
C THR A 22 0.80 -1.38 -16.33
N VAL A 23 -0.19 -1.10 -15.50
CA VAL A 23 -0.97 -2.12 -14.82
C VAL A 23 -2.13 -2.49 -15.72
N ARG A 24 -2.31 -3.78 -16.00
CA ARG A 24 -3.46 -4.28 -16.78
C ARG A 24 -4.29 -5.22 -15.92
N SER A 25 -5.59 -4.98 -15.91
CA SER A 25 -6.58 -5.84 -15.28
C SER A 25 -7.15 -6.88 -16.27
N SER A 26 -7.56 -8.03 -15.75
CA SER A 26 -8.16 -9.12 -16.55
C SER A 26 -9.52 -8.77 -17.16
N ASP A 27 -10.14 -7.68 -16.72
CA ASP A 27 -11.38 -7.11 -17.30
C ASP A 27 -11.12 -6.16 -18.47
N GLY A 28 -9.83 -5.97 -18.86
CA GLY A 28 -9.42 -5.14 -19.98
C GLY A 28 -8.99 -3.72 -19.61
N ARG A 29 -9.24 -3.25 -18.40
CA ARG A 29 -8.78 -1.93 -17.94
C ARG A 29 -7.25 -1.88 -17.88
N ALA A 30 -6.68 -0.70 -18.10
CA ALA A 30 -5.26 -0.46 -17.98
C ALA A 30 -5.00 0.96 -17.49
N TRP A 31 -3.99 1.12 -16.64
CA TRP A 31 -3.57 2.42 -16.11
C TRP A 31 -2.05 2.43 -15.84
N PRO A 32 -1.44 3.60 -15.82
CA PRO A 32 -0.01 3.71 -15.53
C PRO A 32 0.28 3.39 -14.07
N LEU A 33 1.37 2.69 -13.80
CA LEU A 33 1.93 2.57 -12.45
C LEU A 33 2.66 3.89 -12.11
N PRO A 34 2.30 4.61 -11.03
CA PRO A 34 2.80 5.96 -10.77
C PRO A 34 4.19 5.94 -10.10
N LEU A 35 5.20 5.36 -10.77
CA LEU A 35 6.56 5.19 -10.24
C LEU A 35 7.19 6.51 -9.79
N GLN A 36 6.95 7.60 -10.53
CA GLN A 36 7.48 8.91 -10.18
C GLN A 36 6.94 9.40 -8.83
N ARG A 37 5.68 9.06 -8.49
CA ARG A 37 5.12 9.34 -7.16
C ARG A 37 5.79 8.49 -6.08
N TYR A 38 6.06 7.21 -6.35
CA TYR A 38 6.69 6.31 -5.37
C TYR A 38 8.13 6.70 -5.05
N LEU A 39 8.86 7.20 -6.05
CA LEU A 39 10.25 7.63 -5.91
C LEU A 39 10.39 9.11 -5.48
N GLY A 40 9.36 9.91 -5.70
CA GLY A 40 9.35 11.36 -5.51
C GLY A 40 9.08 11.83 -4.08
N PRO A 41 8.89 13.14 -3.92
CA PRO A 41 8.51 13.74 -2.64
C PRO A 41 7.07 13.39 -2.27
N LEU A 42 6.67 13.69 -1.04
CA LEU A 42 5.28 13.62 -0.60
C LEU A 42 4.43 14.66 -1.31
N THR A 43 3.17 14.31 -1.57
CA THR A 43 2.12 15.24 -1.99
C THR A 43 1.41 15.83 -0.76
N ALA A 44 0.56 16.83 -0.94
CA ALA A 44 -0.24 17.39 0.17
C ALA A 44 -1.19 16.31 0.75
N ALA A 45 -1.71 15.41 -0.09
CA ALA A 45 -2.52 14.28 0.38
C ALA A 45 -1.71 13.28 1.22
N ASP A 46 -0.44 13.00 0.85
CA ASP A 46 0.43 12.18 1.71
C ASP A 46 0.72 12.85 3.05
N GLU A 47 0.98 14.17 3.04
CA GLU A 47 1.22 14.95 4.26
C GLU A 47 0.00 14.92 5.20
N ASP A 48 -1.21 15.08 4.66
CA ASP A 48 -2.46 15.02 5.41
C ASP A 48 -2.66 13.65 6.07
N VAL A 49 -2.60 12.55 5.30
CA VAL A 49 -2.80 11.21 5.84
C VAL A 49 -1.75 10.84 6.89
N LEU A 50 -0.48 11.23 6.69
CA LEU A 50 0.58 10.98 7.67
C LEU A 50 0.43 11.81 8.94
N SER A 51 -0.21 12.99 8.89
CA SER A 51 -0.50 13.81 10.07
C SER A 51 -1.48 13.15 11.03
N ARG A 52 -2.33 12.24 10.54
CA ARG A 52 -3.31 11.48 11.32
C ARG A 52 -2.72 10.19 11.91
N ALA A 53 -1.49 9.84 11.54
CA ALA A 53 -0.85 8.63 12.03
C ALA A 53 -0.33 8.80 13.46
N THR A 54 -0.57 7.80 14.29
CA THR A 54 -0.05 7.70 15.66
C THR A 54 1.08 6.66 15.70
N ALA A 55 2.24 7.05 16.23
CA ALA A 55 3.38 6.16 16.35
C ALA A 55 3.15 5.03 17.37
N PRO A 56 3.85 3.89 17.21
CA PRO A 56 4.68 3.52 16.06
C PRO A 56 3.86 3.19 14.81
N VAL A 57 4.37 3.51 13.62
CA VAL A 57 3.65 3.39 12.34
C VAL A 57 4.20 2.23 11.51
N LEU A 58 3.31 1.38 11.01
CA LEU A 58 3.62 0.30 10.06
C LEU A 58 3.16 0.69 8.65
N ASP A 59 4.09 0.88 7.71
CA ASP A 59 3.78 1.16 6.30
C ASP A 59 3.79 -0.14 5.50
N VAL A 60 2.62 -0.58 5.03
CA VAL A 60 2.41 -1.88 4.38
C VAL A 60 2.45 -1.75 2.86
N GLY A 61 3.38 -2.46 2.21
CA GLY A 61 3.70 -2.27 0.81
C GLY A 61 4.45 -0.96 0.61
N CYS A 62 5.41 -0.68 1.49
CA CYS A 62 6.09 0.61 1.57
C CYS A 62 6.89 1.00 0.32
N GLY A 63 7.14 0.06 -0.60
CA GLY A 63 7.91 0.30 -1.81
C GLY A 63 9.29 0.93 -1.50
N PRO A 64 9.70 2.00 -2.21
CA PRO A 64 10.94 2.73 -1.97
C PRO A 64 10.98 3.55 -0.67
N GLY A 65 9.99 3.44 0.21
CA GLY A 65 10.01 3.93 1.58
C GLY A 65 9.71 5.41 1.76
N ARG A 66 9.05 6.11 0.83
CA ARG A 66 8.81 7.56 0.91
C ARG A 66 8.07 7.99 2.18
N HIS A 67 7.05 7.24 2.62
CA HIS A 67 6.29 7.52 3.83
C HIS A 67 7.10 7.23 5.10
N VAL A 68 7.82 6.09 5.14
CA VAL A 68 8.71 5.73 6.26
C VAL A 68 9.76 6.82 6.49
N LEU A 69 10.39 7.29 5.41
CA LEU A 69 11.39 8.36 5.48
C LEU A 69 10.81 9.67 6.00
N ALA A 70 9.60 10.03 5.55
CA ALA A 70 8.94 11.24 6.01
C ALA A 70 8.57 11.17 7.49
N LEU A 71 8.05 10.05 7.94
CA LEU A 71 7.75 9.81 9.35
C LEU A 71 9.02 9.85 10.21
N ALA A 72 10.10 9.23 9.77
CA ALA A 72 11.40 9.27 10.47
C ALA A 72 11.94 10.70 10.60
N ARG A 73 11.84 11.54 9.55
CA ARG A 73 12.23 12.96 9.61
C ARG A 73 11.42 13.78 10.61
N ARG A 74 10.19 13.36 10.93
CA ARG A 74 9.33 13.96 11.96
C ARG A 74 9.58 13.38 13.35
N GLY A 75 10.60 12.54 13.52
CA GLY A 75 10.89 11.85 14.78
C GLY A 75 9.90 10.74 15.14
N SER A 76 9.07 10.30 14.20
CA SER A 76 8.10 9.24 14.41
C SER A 76 8.74 7.87 14.15
N LEU A 77 8.56 6.92 15.07
CA LEU A 77 8.98 5.54 14.85
C LEU A 77 8.12 4.92 13.76
N ALA A 78 8.76 4.49 12.67
CA ALA A 78 8.10 3.85 11.55
C ALA A 78 8.90 2.66 11.01
N LEU A 79 8.18 1.62 10.58
CA LEU A 79 8.72 0.44 9.90
C LEU A 79 7.97 0.24 8.59
N GLY A 80 8.69 0.14 7.48
CA GLY A 80 8.13 -0.31 6.21
C GLY A 80 8.14 -1.83 6.10
N VAL A 81 7.16 -2.39 5.40
CA VAL A 81 7.13 -3.81 5.02
C VAL A 81 6.86 -3.91 3.54
N ASP A 82 7.72 -4.63 2.81
CA ASP A 82 7.54 -4.90 1.38
C ASP A 82 8.12 -6.27 1.01
N VAL A 83 7.55 -6.92 0.00
CA VAL A 83 8.02 -8.22 -0.49
C VAL A 83 9.10 -8.07 -1.57
N SER A 84 9.20 -6.91 -2.21
CA SER A 84 10.16 -6.67 -3.30
C SER A 84 11.58 -6.43 -2.76
N PRO A 85 12.54 -7.32 -3.06
CA PRO A 85 13.92 -7.12 -2.60
C PRO A 85 14.54 -5.83 -3.16
N VAL A 86 14.16 -5.45 -4.37
CA VAL A 86 14.65 -4.21 -5.00
C VAL A 86 14.07 -2.97 -4.31
N ALA A 87 12.75 -2.95 -4.05
CA ALA A 87 12.12 -1.84 -3.33
C ALA A 87 12.73 -1.67 -1.93
N VAL A 88 12.90 -2.78 -1.20
CA VAL A 88 13.53 -2.81 0.13
C VAL A 88 14.98 -2.30 0.08
N ARG A 89 15.75 -2.71 -0.92
CA ARG A 89 17.14 -2.22 -1.10
C ARG A 89 17.15 -0.70 -1.31
N ILE A 90 16.34 -0.20 -2.26
CA ILE A 90 16.23 1.25 -2.53
C ILE A 90 15.80 2.01 -1.26
N ALA A 91 14.79 1.51 -0.53
CA ALA A 91 14.32 2.14 0.69
C ALA A 91 15.44 2.22 1.75
N ARG A 92 16.20 1.15 1.95
CA ARG A 92 17.34 1.11 2.90
C ARG A 92 18.48 2.02 2.48
N GLU A 93 18.83 2.08 1.20
CA GLU A 93 19.83 3.00 0.66
C GLU A 93 19.44 4.47 0.90
N ARG A 94 18.13 4.76 0.94
CA ARG A 94 17.58 6.08 1.28
C ARG A 94 17.50 6.35 2.79
N GLY A 95 17.80 5.36 3.64
CA GLY A 95 17.79 5.46 5.10
C GLY A 95 16.48 5.03 5.77
N ALA A 96 15.55 4.41 5.06
CA ALA A 96 14.32 3.88 5.65
C ALA A 96 14.56 2.57 6.41
N ILE A 97 13.89 2.39 7.55
CA ILE A 97 13.85 1.11 8.28
C ILE A 97 12.79 0.24 7.63
N VAL A 98 13.19 -0.83 6.96
CA VAL A 98 12.29 -1.71 6.20
C VAL A 98 12.58 -3.17 6.50
N HIS A 99 11.51 -3.94 6.72
CA HIS A 99 11.49 -5.38 6.85
C HIS A 99 11.03 -6.02 5.52
N GLN A 100 11.88 -6.87 4.93
CA GLN A 100 11.51 -7.61 3.72
C GLN A 100 10.68 -8.84 4.11
N ALA A 101 9.38 -8.73 3.98
CA ALA A 101 8.43 -9.80 4.30
C ALA A 101 7.07 -9.54 3.66
N SER A 102 6.24 -10.56 3.59
CA SER A 102 4.80 -10.37 3.40
C SER A 102 4.17 -9.86 4.70
N VAL A 103 3.19 -8.96 4.59
CA VAL A 103 2.41 -8.51 5.77
C VAL A 103 1.70 -9.67 6.47
N PHE A 104 1.51 -10.80 5.79
CA PHE A 104 0.90 -12.00 6.35
C PHE A 104 1.89 -12.88 7.12
N ASP A 105 3.20 -12.65 6.97
CA ASP A 105 4.25 -13.33 7.71
C ASP A 105 4.45 -12.70 9.10
N HIS A 106 5.52 -13.11 9.79
CA HIS A 106 5.89 -12.52 11.08
C HIS A 106 6.33 -11.06 10.89
N ILE A 107 5.64 -10.13 11.57
CA ILE A 107 5.99 -8.70 11.62
C ILE A 107 6.45 -8.35 13.03
N PRO A 108 7.66 -7.75 13.19
CA PRO A 108 8.15 -7.29 14.47
C PRO A 108 7.18 -6.31 15.13
N GLY A 109 7.04 -6.36 16.45
CA GLY A 109 6.18 -5.45 17.20
C GLY A 109 4.68 -5.68 17.03
N ALA A 110 4.27 -6.86 16.59
CA ALA A 110 2.85 -7.21 16.45
C ALA A 110 2.07 -6.96 17.75
N GLY A 111 0.91 -6.33 17.67
CA GLY A 111 0.08 -5.92 18.80
C GLY A 111 0.50 -4.59 19.44
N GLY A 112 1.58 -3.96 18.95
CA GLY A 112 2.09 -2.68 19.47
C GLY A 112 1.99 -1.49 18.52
N TRP A 113 1.59 -1.71 17.27
CA TRP A 113 1.53 -0.64 16.27
C TRP A 113 0.40 0.36 16.57
N GLY A 114 0.71 1.65 16.57
CA GLY A 114 -0.27 2.72 16.76
C GLY A 114 -1.08 2.98 15.49
N SER A 115 -0.41 2.91 14.34
CA SER A 115 -1.07 3.01 13.04
C SER A 115 -0.50 2.03 12.02
N ALA A 116 -1.34 1.62 11.06
CA ALA A 116 -0.93 0.91 9.86
C ALA A 116 -1.40 1.70 8.63
N LEU A 117 -0.52 1.85 7.63
CA LEU A 117 -0.80 2.55 6.38
C LEU A 117 -1.06 1.52 5.26
N LEU A 118 -2.12 1.72 4.49
CA LEU A 118 -2.45 1.05 3.24
C LEU A 118 -2.67 2.11 2.16
N LEU A 119 -1.60 2.71 1.67
CA LEU A 119 -1.64 3.80 0.69
C LEU A 119 -1.31 3.28 -0.72
N ASP A 120 -1.49 4.11 -1.74
CA ASP A 120 -1.18 3.78 -3.15
C ASP A 120 -1.89 2.51 -3.66
N GLY A 121 -3.12 2.26 -3.19
CA GLY A 121 -3.92 1.11 -3.58
C GLY A 121 -3.57 -0.19 -2.84
N ASN A 122 -2.72 -0.14 -1.82
CA ASN A 122 -2.24 -1.33 -1.08
C ASN A 122 -3.33 -2.10 -0.32
N ILE A 123 -4.54 -1.54 -0.18
CA ILE A 123 -5.73 -2.30 0.26
C ILE A 123 -5.99 -3.52 -0.62
N GLY A 124 -5.50 -3.49 -1.87
CA GLY A 124 -5.61 -4.57 -2.85
C GLY A 124 -4.67 -5.75 -2.64
N ILE A 125 -3.65 -5.64 -1.77
CA ILE A 125 -2.64 -6.68 -1.55
C ILE A 125 -3.27 -8.05 -1.25
N GLY A 126 -2.87 -9.06 -2.03
CA GLY A 126 -3.37 -10.44 -1.90
C GLY A 126 -4.78 -10.66 -2.44
N GLY A 127 -5.49 -9.60 -2.90
CA GLY A 127 -6.84 -9.68 -3.46
C GLY A 127 -7.94 -10.01 -2.45
N ARG A 128 -7.67 -9.84 -1.15
CA ARG A 128 -8.59 -10.19 -0.04
C ARG A 128 -8.62 -9.09 1.03
N PRO A 129 -9.24 -7.93 0.76
CA PRO A 129 -9.23 -6.76 1.65
C PRO A 129 -9.63 -7.06 3.08
N THR A 130 -10.70 -7.82 3.30
CA THR A 130 -11.13 -8.23 4.64
C THR A 130 -10.03 -9.00 5.40
N ALA A 131 -9.36 -9.93 4.73
CA ALA A 131 -8.29 -10.71 5.37
C ALA A 131 -7.07 -9.84 5.69
N LEU A 132 -6.74 -8.90 4.81
CA LEU A 132 -5.68 -7.92 5.04
C LEU A 132 -6.01 -7.01 6.23
N LEU A 133 -7.20 -6.43 6.28
CA LEU A 133 -7.66 -5.59 7.39
C LEU A 133 -7.70 -6.37 8.72
N ALA A 134 -8.20 -7.61 8.72
CA ALA A 134 -8.19 -8.48 9.91
C ALA A 134 -6.76 -8.83 10.37
N ARG A 135 -5.81 -8.92 9.42
CA ARG A 135 -4.40 -9.08 9.75
C ARG A 135 -3.84 -7.82 10.43
N LEU A 136 -4.16 -6.64 9.88
CA LEU A 136 -3.69 -5.37 10.46
C LEU A 136 -4.30 -5.12 11.84
N ALA A 137 -5.57 -5.42 12.06
CA ALA A 137 -6.21 -5.31 13.38
C ALA A 137 -5.42 -6.07 14.47
N ARG A 138 -4.84 -7.24 14.11
CA ARG A 138 -3.99 -8.01 15.04
C ARG A 138 -2.57 -7.47 15.22
N LEU A 139 -2.09 -6.64 14.29
CA LEU A 139 -0.79 -5.98 14.40
C LEU A 139 -0.88 -4.68 15.21
N LEU A 140 -2.03 -4.03 15.19
CA LEU A 140 -2.29 -2.81 15.93
C LEU A 140 -2.45 -3.08 17.43
N ARG A 141 -2.10 -2.08 18.23
CA ARG A 141 -2.50 -2.03 19.65
C ARG A 141 -3.99 -1.69 19.75
N ARG A 142 -4.57 -1.89 20.90
CA ARG A 142 -5.95 -1.44 21.20
C ARG A 142 -6.07 0.06 20.94
N GLY A 143 -7.10 0.48 20.20
CA GLY A 143 -7.30 1.86 19.77
C GLY A 143 -6.34 2.32 18.68
N GLY A 144 -5.59 1.42 18.07
CA GLY A 144 -4.80 1.72 16.88
C GLY A 144 -5.66 1.91 15.64
N VAL A 145 -5.11 2.56 14.61
CA VAL A 145 -5.85 2.95 13.40
C VAL A 145 -5.20 2.40 12.14
N VAL A 146 -6.01 1.91 11.19
CA VAL A 146 -5.59 1.69 9.80
C VAL A 146 -5.98 2.94 9.01
N LEU A 147 -5.00 3.59 8.40
CA LEU A 147 -5.20 4.67 7.45
C LEU A 147 -5.11 4.08 6.05
N VAL A 148 -6.22 4.09 5.32
CA VAL A 148 -6.31 3.42 4.02
C VAL A 148 -6.69 4.39 2.93
N GLU A 149 -5.97 4.34 1.79
CA GLU A 149 -6.37 5.01 0.56
C GLU A 149 -7.35 4.13 -0.19
N LEU A 150 -8.44 4.73 -0.64
CA LEU A 150 -9.54 4.11 -1.36
C LEU A 150 -9.49 4.48 -2.84
N GLU A 151 -10.08 3.65 -3.68
CA GLU A 151 -10.30 4.01 -5.08
C GLU A 151 -11.17 5.25 -5.17
N SER A 152 -10.77 6.19 -6.01
CA SER A 152 -11.51 7.42 -6.28
C SER A 152 -12.46 7.23 -7.47
N GLY A 153 -13.58 7.96 -7.47
CA GLY A 153 -14.55 7.94 -8.56
C GLY A 153 -15.38 6.67 -8.64
N ASP A 154 -15.91 6.37 -9.84
CA ASP A 154 -16.83 5.25 -10.11
C ASP A 154 -16.12 3.91 -10.38
N ALA A 155 -14.86 3.77 -9.98
CA ALA A 155 -14.14 2.51 -10.16
C ALA A 155 -14.83 1.41 -9.33
N PRO A 156 -15.21 0.28 -9.96
CA PRO A 156 -15.95 -0.75 -9.25
C PRO A 156 -15.09 -1.41 -8.16
N SER A 157 -15.63 -1.49 -6.95
CA SER A 157 -15.03 -2.25 -5.86
C SER A 157 -15.14 -3.75 -6.12
N GLY A 158 -14.07 -4.49 -5.91
CA GLY A 158 -14.08 -5.94 -6.03
C GLY A 158 -12.73 -6.59 -6.26
N PRO A 159 -12.72 -7.94 -6.30
CA PRO A 159 -11.50 -8.69 -6.61
C PRO A 159 -11.08 -8.48 -8.07
N ALA A 160 -9.79 -8.42 -8.31
CA ALA A 160 -9.20 -8.29 -9.63
C ALA A 160 -8.03 -9.27 -9.81
N ARG A 161 -7.71 -9.56 -11.06
CA ARG A 161 -6.40 -10.11 -11.45
C ARG A 161 -5.71 -9.05 -12.28
N ILE A 162 -4.52 -8.68 -11.87
CA ILE A 162 -3.74 -7.66 -12.55
C ILE A 162 -2.36 -8.23 -12.94
N ARG A 163 -1.73 -7.60 -13.92
CA ARG A 163 -0.34 -7.84 -14.28
C ARG A 163 0.36 -6.52 -14.61
N LEU A 164 1.66 -6.54 -14.57
CA LEU A 164 2.51 -5.43 -14.99
C LEU A 164 3.00 -5.65 -16.41
N GLU A 165 3.10 -4.56 -17.18
CA GLU A 165 3.63 -4.54 -18.55
C GLU A 165 4.64 -3.39 -18.65
N ALA A 166 5.91 -3.72 -18.98
CA ALA A 166 6.97 -2.71 -19.11
C ALA A 166 8.09 -3.21 -20.03
N GLY A 167 8.66 -2.33 -20.87
CA GLY A 167 9.84 -2.64 -21.68
C GLY A 167 9.73 -3.90 -22.55
N GLY A 168 8.54 -4.23 -23.05
CA GLY A 168 8.30 -5.47 -23.82
C GLY A 168 8.19 -6.74 -22.97
N ALA A 169 8.31 -6.66 -21.65
CA ALA A 169 8.07 -7.76 -20.70
C ALA A 169 6.67 -7.65 -20.08
N VAL A 170 6.15 -8.78 -19.62
CA VAL A 170 4.89 -8.86 -18.86
C VAL A 170 5.11 -9.69 -17.63
N SER A 171 4.40 -9.37 -16.54
CA SER A 171 4.40 -10.22 -15.36
C SER A 171 3.35 -11.34 -15.48
N ASP A 172 3.47 -12.35 -14.62
CA ASP A 172 2.36 -13.24 -14.33
C ASP A 172 1.18 -12.47 -13.75
N TRP A 173 -0.04 -13.01 -13.95
CA TRP A 173 -1.24 -12.50 -13.34
C TRP A 173 -1.24 -12.77 -11.84
N PHE A 174 -1.49 -11.72 -11.03
CA PHE A 174 -1.60 -11.86 -9.58
C PHE A 174 -2.93 -11.29 -9.06
N ARG A 175 -3.28 -11.72 -7.85
CA ARG A 175 -4.53 -11.31 -7.19
C ARG A 175 -4.37 -9.91 -6.63
N TRP A 176 -5.38 -9.08 -6.88
CA TRP A 176 -5.53 -7.74 -6.37
C TRP A 176 -6.98 -7.48 -5.98
N ALA A 177 -7.27 -6.36 -5.36
CA ALA A 177 -8.62 -5.88 -5.18
C ALA A 177 -8.66 -4.35 -5.27
N HIS A 178 -9.79 -3.83 -5.70
CA HIS A 178 -10.11 -2.42 -5.67
C HIS A 178 -11.18 -2.20 -4.60
N VAL A 179 -11.05 -1.16 -3.77
CA VAL A 179 -11.99 -0.86 -2.69
C VAL A 179 -12.25 0.63 -2.68
N GLY A 180 -13.46 1.03 -3.02
CA GLY A 180 -13.97 2.39 -2.92
C GLY A 180 -14.65 2.67 -1.58
N ALA A 181 -15.10 3.90 -1.41
CA ALA A 181 -15.80 4.36 -0.21
C ALA A 181 -17.12 3.61 0.04
N ASP A 182 -17.76 3.12 -1.03
CA ASP A 182 -18.99 2.31 -0.97
C ASP A 182 -18.80 0.93 -0.31
N ALA A 183 -17.57 0.40 -0.36
CA ALA A 183 -17.27 -0.97 0.06
C ALA A 183 -16.47 -1.06 1.37
N ILE A 184 -15.73 -0.02 1.75
CA ILE A 184 -14.79 -0.09 2.89
C ILE A 184 -15.50 -0.45 4.19
N GLY A 185 -16.72 0.06 4.43
CA GLY A 185 -17.48 -0.22 5.64
C GLY A 185 -17.74 -1.71 5.85
N ARG A 186 -18.09 -2.44 4.78
CA ARG A 186 -18.33 -3.90 4.83
C ARG A 186 -17.05 -4.67 5.15
N HIS A 187 -15.94 -4.28 4.53
CA HIS A 187 -14.64 -4.91 4.77
C HIS A 187 -14.12 -4.64 6.17
N ALA A 188 -14.26 -3.40 6.67
CA ALA A 188 -13.90 -3.02 8.03
C ALA A 188 -14.68 -3.83 9.06
N GLN A 189 -16.02 -3.82 8.97
CA GLN A 189 -16.90 -4.57 9.88
C GLN A 189 -16.56 -6.06 9.93
N ALA A 190 -16.36 -6.69 8.76
CA ALA A 190 -16.02 -8.11 8.67
C ALA A 190 -14.61 -8.41 9.21
N ALA A 191 -13.73 -7.41 9.34
CA ALA A 191 -12.40 -7.49 9.92
C ALA A 191 -12.35 -7.12 11.41
N GLY A 192 -13.48 -6.76 12.03
CA GLY A 192 -13.56 -6.30 13.41
C GLY A 192 -13.12 -4.86 13.62
N LEU A 193 -13.14 -4.05 12.56
CA LEU A 193 -12.80 -2.63 12.57
C LEU A 193 -14.05 -1.77 12.33
N VAL A 194 -14.00 -0.53 12.79
CA VAL A 194 -15.06 0.48 12.59
C VAL A 194 -14.49 1.63 11.75
N VAL A 195 -15.21 2.07 10.72
CA VAL A 195 -14.88 3.30 10.00
C VAL A 195 -15.14 4.47 10.94
N HIS A 196 -14.05 5.16 11.31
CA HIS A 196 -14.11 6.34 12.18
C HIS A 196 -14.35 7.62 11.38
N GLU A 197 -13.65 7.75 10.25
CA GLU A 197 -13.78 8.90 9.35
C GLU A 197 -13.48 8.49 7.90
N THR A 198 -13.99 9.28 6.96
CA THR A 198 -13.58 9.29 5.55
C THR A 198 -13.34 10.72 5.13
N TRP A 199 -12.35 10.95 4.27
CA TRP A 199 -12.02 12.29 3.79
C TRP A 199 -11.37 12.26 2.41
N GLU A 200 -11.27 13.40 1.77
CA GLU A 200 -10.65 13.57 0.47
C GLU A 200 -9.63 14.70 0.50
N VAL A 201 -8.49 14.50 -0.15
CA VAL A 201 -7.46 15.51 -0.37
C VAL A 201 -6.90 15.34 -1.77
N GLU A 202 -6.85 16.41 -2.57
CA GLU A 202 -6.33 16.39 -3.93
C GLU A 202 -6.92 15.28 -4.81
N GLY A 203 -8.25 14.99 -4.68
CA GLY A 203 -8.94 13.95 -5.43
C GLY A 203 -8.60 12.52 -5.02
N ARG A 204 -7.86 12.33 -3.92
CA ARG A 204 -7.57 11.03 -3.31
C ARG A 204 -8.47 10.82 -2.10
N CYS A 205 -9.15 9.68 -2.07
CA CYS A 205 -10.08 9.31 -1.00
C CYS A 205 -9.38 8.44 0.05
N PHE A 206 -9.68 8.69 1.30
CA PHE A 206 -9.10 7.97 2.43
C PHE A 206 -10.15 7.56 3.45
N ALA A 207 -9.81 6.57 4.28
CA ALA A 207 -10.57 6.22 5.48
C ALA A 207 -9.65 5.93 6.67
N GLY A 208 -10.09 6.30 7.86
CA GLY A 208 -9.53 5.88 9.14
C GLY A 208 -10.38 4.77 9.75
N LEU A 209 -9.78 3.60 10.01
CA LEU A 209 -10.46 2.43 10.58
C LEU A 209 -9.87 2.13 11.95
N VAL A 210 -10.71 2.03 12.99
CA VAL A 210 -10.27 1.84 14.39
C VAL A 210 -10.58 0.43 14.87
N CYS A 211 -9.67 -0.11 15.72
CA CYS A 211 -9.86 -1.38 16.42
C CYS A 211 -10.77 -1.23 17.66
#